data_b39e411402b053edd91d7ffc0914d328
#
_entry.id   b39e411402b053edd91d7ffc0914d328
#
_cell.length_a   1.000
_cell.length_b   1.000
_cell.length_c   1.000
_cell.angle_alpha   90.00
_cell.angle_beta   90.00
_cell.angle_gamma   90.00
#
_symmetry.space_group_name_H-M   'P 1'
#
loop_
_entity.id
_entity.type
_entity.pdbx_description
1 polymer ?
#
loop_
_entity_poly.entity_id
_entity_poly.type
_entity_poly.pdbx_seq_one_letter_code
_entity_poly.pdbx_strand_id
1 'polypeptide(L)' 'MNFNRVKKNYQTGLWTKEIVKVSVKKGIISELQYAEITGEEYKEEA' A
#
# COMPACT_ATOMS: atom_id res chain seq x y z
N MET A 1 -8.40 -9.39 2.24
CA MET A 1 -7.55 -8.61 1.33
C MET A 1 -6.10 -8.95 1.57
N ASN A 2 -5.30 -9.01 0.53
CA ASN A 2 -3.90 -9.40 0.67
C ASN A 2 -3.03 -8.53 -0.23
N PHE A 3 -1.72 -8.78 -0.19
CA PHE A 3 -0.74 -8.00 -0.95
C PHE A 3 -1.09 -7.89 -2.44
N ASN A 4 -1.43 -9.01 -3.07
CA ASN A 4 -1.73 -9.00 -4.51
C ASN A 4 -2.95 -8.15 -4.84
N ARG A 5 -3.96 -8.20 -3.99
CA ARG A 5 -5.16 -7.38 -4.14
C ARG A 5 -4.85 -5.90 -4.03
N VAL A 6 -4.09 -5.55 -3.01
CA VAL A 6 -3.70 -4.15 -2.78
C VAL A 6 -2.87 -3.65 -3.95
N LYS A 7 -1.90 -4.44 -4.38
CA LYS A 7 -1.05 -4.09 -5.52
C LYS A 7 -1.88 -3.86 -6.77
N LYS A 8 -2.79 -4.78 -7.08
CA LYS A 8 -3.62 -4.67 -8.26
C LYS A 8 -4.51 -3.44 -8.21
N ASN A 9 -5.13 -3.18 -7.06
CA ASN A 9 -5.99 -2.02 -6.90
C ASN A 9 -5.23 -0.71 -7.10
N TYR A 10 -4.00 -0.66 -6.63
CA TYR A 10 -3.18 0.53 -6.85
C TYR A 10 -2.78 0.65 -8.32
N GLN A 11 -2.35 -0.44 -8.94
CA GLN A 11 -1.89 -0.42 -10.34
C GLN A 11 -2.99 -0.07 -11.32
N THR A 12 -4.22 -0.46 -11.02
CA THR A 12 -5.37 -0.18 -11.90
C THR A 12 -5.95 1.21 -11.67
N GLY A 13 -5.44 1.95 -10.69
CA GLY A 13 -5.91 3.30 -10.42
C GLY A 13 -7.11 3.38 -9.51
N LEU A 14 -7.59 2.24 -8.99
CA LEU A 14 -8.71 2.24 -8.05
C LEU A 14 -8.34 2.88 -6.73
N TRP A 15 -7.09 2.68 -6.28
CA TRP A 15 -6.63 3.16 -4.99
C TRP A 15 -5.47 4.14 -5.15
N THR A 16 -5.43 5.11 -4.25
CA THR A 16 -4.32 6.05 -4.16
C THR A 16 -3.29 5.54 -3.16
N LYS A 17 -2.14 6.21 -3.10
CA LYS A 17 -1.11 5.89 -2.11
C LYS A 17 -1.66 5.99 -0.69
N GLU A 18 -2.56 6.93 -0.46
CA GLU A 18 -3.17 7.10 0.88
C GLU A 18 -3.89 5.83 1.32
N ILE A 19 -4.63 5.22 0.41
CA ILE A 19 -5.35 3.99 0.72
C ILE A 19 -4.37 2.84 0.98
N VAL A 20 -3.30 2.78 0.20
CA VAL A 20 -2.27 1.75 0.42
C VAL A 20 -1.61 1.94 1.78
N LYS A 21 -1.38 3.19 2.20
CA LYS A 21 -0.85 3.47 3.54
C LYS A 21 -1.79 2.95 4.63
N VAL A 22 -3.09 3.12 4.45
CA VAL A 22 -4.06 2.60 5.40
C VAL A 22 -3.94 1.08 5.51
N SER A 23 -3.68 0.41 4.39
CA SER A 23 -3.48 -1.04 4.41
C SER A 23 -2.27 -1.43 5.25
N VAL A 24 -1.21 -0.63 5.23
CA VAL A 24 -0.05 -0.85 6.10
C VAL A 24 -0.45 -0.69 7.58
N LYS A 25 -1.18 0.38 7.88
CA LYS A 25 -1.60 0.66 9.26
C LYS A 25 -2.49 -0.45 9.81
N LYS A 26 -3.29 -1.06 8.96
CA LYS A 26 -4.18 -2.14 9.37
C LYS A 26 -3.49 -3.50 9.42
N GLY A 27 -2.22 -3.56 9.03
CA GLY A 27 -1.48 -4.80 9.04
C GLY A 27 -1.80 -5.74 7.89
N ILE A 28 -2.45 -5.25 6.86
CA ILE A 28 -2.76 -6.06 5.68
C ILE A 28 -1.51 -6.31 4.85
N ILE A 29 -0.65 -5.30 4.75
CA ILE A 29 0.63 -5.39 4.08
C ILE A 29 1.70 -4.77 4.97
N SER A 30 2.97 -5.07 4.68
CA SER A 30 4.10 -4.51 5.41
C SER A 30 4.59 -3.23 4.76
N GLU A 31 5.48 -2.52 5.45
CA GLU A 31 6.10 -1.31 4.90
C GLU A 31 6.92 -1.63 3.66
N LEU A 32 7.61 -2.77 3.66
CA LEU A 32 8.36 -3.20 2.49
C LEU A 32 7.43 -3.46 1.31
N GLN A 33 6.29 -4.06 1.57
CA GLN A 33 5.31 -4.32 0.53
C GLN A 33 4.72 -3.03 -0.02
N TYR A 34 4.53 -2.03 0.84
CA TYR A 34 4.11 -0.71 0.38
C TYR A 34 5.12 -0.14 -0.62
N ALA A 35 6.41 -0.24 -0.29
CA ALA A 35 7.45 0.26 -1.18
C ALA A 35 7.47 -0.48 -2.50
N GLU A 36 7.23 -1.78 -2.49
CA GLU A 36 7.16 -2.57 -3.72
C GLU A 36 5.98 -2.17 -4.59
N ILE A 37 4.86 -1.86 -3.95
CA ILE A 37 3.63 -1.50 -4.69
C ILE A 37 3.72 -0.11 -5.29
N THR A 38 4.15 0.86 -4.48
CA THR A 38 4.11 2.27 -4.89
C THR A 38 5.42 2.78 -5.48
N GLY A 39 6.51 2.06 -5.24
CA GLY A 39 7.83 2.52 -5.64
C GLY A 39 8.41 3.58 -4.72
N GLU A 40 7.79 3.82 -3.59
CA GLU A 40 8.25 4.81 -2.62
C GLU A 40 8.32 4.21 -1.23
N GLU A 41 9.31 4.64 -0.47
CA GLU A 41 9.45 4.19 0.91
C GLU A 41 8.25 4.62 1.74
N TYR A 42 7.75 3.71 2.57
CA TYR A 42 6.65 4.06 3.46
C TYR A 42 7.13 5.01 4.54
N LYS A 43 6.44 6.12 4.67
CA LYS A 43 6.70 7.09 5.73
C LYS A 43 5.41 7.37 6.46
N GLU A 44 5.41 7.09 7.75
CA GLU A 44 4.26 7.38 8.56
C GLU A 44 4.27 8.88 8.89
N GLU A 45 3.17 9.53 8.56
CA GLU A 45 3.03 10.94 8.89
C GLU A 45 2.46 11.07 10.29
N ALA A 46 3.11 11.87 11.08
CA ALA A 46 2.70 12.10 12.46
C ALA A 46 1.38 12.85 12.52
#